data_21d98271bcc04ef1ce64fd6460b2b73f
#
_entry.id   21d98271bcc04ef1ce64fd6460b2b73f
#
_cell.length_a   1.000
_cell.length_b   1.000
_cell.length_c   1.000
_cell.angle_alpha   90.00
_cell.angle_beta   90.00
_cell.angle_gamma   90.00
#
_symmetry.space_group_name_H-M   'P 1'
#
loop_
_entity.id
_entity.type
_entity.pdbx_description
1 polymer ?
#
loop_
_entity_poly.entity_id
_entity_poly.type
_entity_poly.pdbx_seq_one_letter_code
_entity_poly.pdbx_strand_id
1 'polypeptide(L)'
;MAAAPTAPGTGATLAAGEADQSLADKLNRDLAGNTVAIVFLIAMVVVFVYALVRVVRALARGTAGFTPSRPQGWLSWALAALALLGLGVSIYMALVETSHASAICGPIGDCNTVQQSEYAALFGWLPIGVLGTIGYAAILVAWGLMHWGKDHVQRQAASALLVMALFGAAFSIYLTFLEPFVIGATCVWCLTSALCMTLILVILVVSLPKPRALVRRMA
;
A
#
# COMPACT_ATOMS: atom_id res chain seq x y z
N MET A 1 4.59 52.59 -28.90
CA MET A 1 4.69 51.52 -27.92
C MET A 1 3.32 50.84 -27.85
N ALA A 2 3.15 49.71 -28.58
CA ALA A 2 1.89 48.94 -28.60
C ALA A 2 2.07 47.74 -27.68
N ALA A 3 1.19 47.62 -26.65
CA ALA A 3 1.15 46.48 -25.76
C ALA A 3 0.60 45.25 -26.50
N ALA A 4 1.32 44.15 -26.43
CA ALA A 4 0.86 42.85 -26.91
C ALA A 4 -0.26 42.32 -26.01
N PRO A 5 -1.31 41.70 -26.57
CA PRO A 5 -2.36 41.06 -25.77
C PRO A 5 -1.86 39.75 -25.15
N THR A 6 -1.95 39.68 -23.81
CA THR A 6 -1.78 38.46 -23.05
C THR A 6 -2.89 37.47 -23.40
N ALA A 7 -2.54 36.32 -23.93
CA ALA A 7 -3.49 35.23 -24.19
C ALA A 7 -3.96 34.61 -22.87
N PRO A 8 -5.26 34.50 -22.60
CA PRO A 8 -5.76 33.77 -21.45
C PRO A 8 -5.92 32.29 -21.77
N GLY A 9 -5.41 31.42 -20.90
CA GLY A 9 -6.04 30.14 -20.70
C GLY A 9 -5.42 28.90 -21.33
N THR A 10 -4.11 28.64 -21.15
CA THR A 10 -3.55 27.32 -21.48
C THR A 10 -3.79 26.27 -20.38
N GLY A 11 -4.09 26.68 -19.15
CA GLY A 11 -4.31 25.75 -18.03
C GLY A 11 -5.68 25.06 -18.03
N ALA A 12 -6.73 25.76 -18.46
CA ALA A 12 -8.08 25.19 -18.45
C ALA A 12 -8.34 24.20 -19.58
N THR A 13 -7.63 24.33 -20.71
CA THR A 13 -7.75 23.41 -21.86
C THR A 13 -7.00 22.11 -21.64
N LEU A 14 -5.94 22.08 -20.83
CA LEU A 14 -5.21 20.85 -20.48
C LEU A 14 -6.05 19.97 -19.53
N ALA A 15 -6.65 20.56 -18.50
CA ALA A 15 -7.50 19.81 -17.56
C ALA A 15 -8.79 19.25 -18.19
N ALA A 16 -9.37 19.95 -19.19
CA ALA A 16 -10.54 19.44 -19.91
C ALA A 16 -10.17 18.31 -20.88
N GLY A 17 -8.94 18.25 -21.39
CA GLY A 17 -8.47 17.20 -22.31
C GLY A 17 -8.20 15.86 -21.61
N GLU A 18 -7.87 15.87 -20.30
CA GLU A 18 -7.61 14.64 -19.54
C GLU A 18 -8.90 13.94 -19.11
N ALA A 19 -9.99 14.67 -18.90
CA ALA A 19 -11.27 14.10 -18.48
C ALA A 19 -11.97 13.29 -19.59
N ASP A 20 -11.59 13.46 -20.87
CA ASP A 20 -12.25 12.83 -22.02
C ASP A 20 -11.40 11.73 -22.69
N GLN A 21 -10.27 11.33 -22.09
CA GLN A 21 -9.48 10.22 -22.62
C GLN A 21 -10.17 8.89 -22.36
N SER A 22 -10.39 8.11 -23.43
CA SER A 22 -10.99 6.79 -23.30
C SER A 22 -10.11 5.88 -22.42
N LEU A 23 -10.73 4.94 -21.69
CA LEU A 23 -10.01 3.96 -20.89
C LEU A 23 -8.95 3.20 -21.71
N ALA A 24 -9.26 2.94 -22.99
CA ALA A 24 -8.33 2.28 -23.92
C ALA A 24 -7.08 3.13 -24.18
N ASP A 25 -7.21 4.45 -24.29
CA ASP A 25 -6.07 5.34 -24.51
C ASP A 25 -5.17 5.39 -23.28
N LYS A 26 -5.75 5.43 -22.06
CA LYS A 26 -5.01 5.37 -20.80
C LYS A 26 -4.24 4.05 -20.67
N LEU A 27 -4.88 2.92 -20.94
CA LEU A 27 -4.25 1.61 -20.86
C LEU A 27 -3.12 1.43 -21.89
N ASN A 28 -3.27 2.00 -23.10
CA ASN A 28 -2.27 1.91 -24.16
C ASN A 28 -1.07 2.84 -23.96
N ARG A 29 -1.16 3.85 -23.10
CA ARG A 29 -0.07 4.81 -22.85
C ARG A 29 1.18 4.13 -22.27
N ASP A 30 1.00 3.20 -21.34
CA ASP A 30 2.05 2.34 -20.77
C ASP A 30 1.52 0.90 -20.69
N LEU A 31 1.40 0.24 -21.85
CA LEU A 31 0.77 -1.08 -21.93
C LEU A 31 1.46 -2.11 -21.05
N ALA A 32 2.79 -2.10 -20.99
CA ALA A 32 3.58 -3.06 -20.20
C ALA A 32 3.38 -2.82 -18.69
N GLY A 33 3.54 -1.58 -18.22
CA GLY A 33 3.36 -1.21 -16.82
C GLY A 33 1.93 -1.44 -16.35
N ASN A 34 0.94 -0.96 -17.12
CA ASN A 34 -0.47 -1.11 -16.79
C ASN A 34 -0.92 -2.58 -16.73
N THR A 35 -0.40 -3.45 -17.62
CA THR A 35 -0.68 -4.89 -17.57
C THR A 35 -0.12 -5.51 -16.29
N VAL A 36 1.12 -5.19 -15.92
CA VAL A 36 1.73 -5.66 -14.67
C VAL A 36 0.93 -5.19 -13.46
N ALA A 37 0.53 -3.91 -13.43
CA ALA A 37 -0.27 -3.33 -12.35
C ALA A 37 -1.63 -4.04 -12.21
N ILE A 38 -2.32 -4.35 -13.32
CA ILE A 38 -3.61 -5.04 -13.29
C ILE A 38 -3.46 -6.48 -12.75
N VAL A 39 -2.48 -7.24 -13.24
CA VAL A 39 -2.22 -8.62 -12.75
C VAL A 39 -1.91 -8.58 -11.26
N PHE A 40 -1.08 -7.63 -10.84
CA PHE A 40 -0.70 -7.45 -9.45
C PHE A 40 -1.91 -7.04 -8.58
N LEU A 41 -2.76 -6.13 -9.06
CA LEU A 41 -4.00 -5.72 -8.40
C LEU A 41 -4.93 -6.91 -8.14
N ILE A 42 -5.13 -7.78 -9.16
CA ILE A 42 -5.95 -8.99 -9.02
C ILE A 42 -5.38 -9.89 -7.91
N ALA A 43 -4.07 -10.13 -7.92
CA ALA A 43 -3.42 -10.93 -6.89
C ALA A 43 -3.59 -10.33 -5.48
N MET A 44 -3.43 -9.00 -5.33
CA MET A 44 -3.65 -8.30 -4.07
C MET A 44 -5.09 -8.43 -3.56
N VAL A 45 -6.08 -8.26 -4.44
CA VAL A 45 -7.50 -8.40 -4.09
C VAL A 45 -7.80 -9.84 -3.62
N VAL A 46 -7.30 -10.85 -4.31
CA VAL A 46 -7.47 -12.26 -3.91
C VAL A 46 -6.86 -12.52 -2.52
N VAL A 47 -5.64 -12.04 -2.29
CA VAL A 47 -4.97 -12.16 -0.98
C VAL A 47 -5.75 -11.42 0.10
N PHE A 48 -6.23 -10.21 -0.18
CA PHE A 48 -6.97 -9.40 0.76
C PHE A 48 -8.31 -10.05 1.15
N VAL A 49 -9.07 -10.55 0.18
CA VAL A 49 -10.33 -11.27 0.42
C VAL A 49 -10.07 -12.54 1.25
N TYR A 50 -9.03 -13.29 0.92
CA TYR A 50 -8.62 -14.45 1.72
C TYR A 50 -8.29 -14.06 3.17
N ALA A 51 -7.52 -12.98 3.35
CA ALA A 51 -7.15 -12.45 4.67
C ALA A 51 -8.40 -12.06 5.47
N LEU A 52 -9.32 -11.31 4.84
CA LEU A 52 -10.55 -10.86 5.47
C LEU A 52 -11.43 -12.05 5.91
N VAL A 53 -11.61 -13.04 5.04
CA VAL A 53 -12.37 -14.27 5.36
C VAL A 53 -11.72 -15.02 6.54
N ARG A 54 -10.39 -15.11 6.58
CA ARG A 54 -9.67 -15.75 7.70
C ARG A 54 -9.88 -15.01 9.01
N VAL A 55 -9.79 -13.67 9.00
CA VAL A 55 -9.99 -12.81 10.18
C VAL A 55 -11.44 -12.88 10.65
N VAL A 56 -12.41 -12.72 9.76
CA VAL A 56 -13.85 -12.80 10.10
C VAL A 56 -14.20 -14.17 10.69
N ARG A 57 -13.71 -15.26 10.10
CA ARG A 57 -13.93 -16.60 10.65
C ARG A 57 -13.29 -16.80 12.03
N ALA A 58 -12.15 -16.17 12.28
CA ALA A 58 -11.50 -16.22 13.60
C ALA A 58 -12.31 -15.44 14.64
N LEU A 59 -12.83 -14.28 14.29
CA LEU A 59 -13.70 -13.47 15.16
C LEU A 59 -15.06 -14.15 15.43
N ALA A 60 -15.71 -14.68 14.40
CA ALA A 60 -17.04 -15.30 14.50
C ALA A 60 -17.07 -16.58 15.38
N ARG A 61 -15.91 -17.22 15.59
CA ARG A 61 -15.83 -18.41 16.47
C ARG A 61 -15.78 -18.09 17.96
N GLY A 62 -16.02 -16.84 18.34
CA GLY A 62 -16.23 -16.47 19.75
C GLY A 62 -15.02 -16.76 20.65
N THR A 63 -13.81 -16.76 20.11
CA THR A 63 -12.62 -16.77 20.96
C THR A 63 -12.60 -15.45 21.72
N ALA A 64 -13.20 -15.44 22.90
CA ALA A 64 -13.08 -14.35 23.87
C ALA A 64 -11.57 -14.08 24.05
N GLY A 65 -11.07 -12.98 23.47
CA GLY A 65 -9.65 -12.70 23.39
C GLY A 65 -8.98 -13.20 22.11
N PHE A 66 -9.58 -12.90 20.91
CA PHE A 66 -8.86 -13.05 19.65
C PHE A 66 -7.53 -12.27 19.74
N THR A 67 -6.47 -12.98 20.06
CA THR A 67 -5.11 -12.47 20.00
C THR A 67 -4.45 -13.10 18.76
N PRO A 68 -4.11 -12.31 17.75
CA PRO A 68 -3.28 -12.81 16.66
C PRO A 68 -2.03 -13.43 17.28
N SER A 69 -1.73 -14.67 16.88
CA SER A 69 -0.45 -15.26 17.31
C SER A 69 0.67 -14.50 16.62
N ARG A 70 1.69 -14.18 17.41
CA ARG A 70 2.90 -13.54 16.86
C ARG A 70 3.56 -14.49 15.84
N PRO A 71 4.00 -13.97 14.69
CA PRO A 71 4.81 -14.74 13.76
C PRO A 71 6.05 -15.29 14.50
N GLN A 72 6.33 -16.59 14.36
CA GLN A 72 7.44 -17.22 15.05
C GLN A 72 8.64 -17.41 14.11
N GLY A 73 9.82 -17.44 14.71
CA GLY A 73 11.06 -17.72 13.99
C GLY A 73 11.34 -16.69 12.87
N TRP A 74 11.75 -17.19 11.73
CA TRP A 74 12.16 -16.37 10.57
C TRP A 74 11.04 -15.48 10.01
N LEU A 75 9.76 -15.87 10.15
CA LEU A 75 8.61 -15.08 9.68
C LEU A 75 8.53 -13.70 10.38
N SER A 76 8.89 -13.64 11.67
CA SER A 76 8.93 -12.36 12.39
C SER A 76 10.00 -11.42 11.84
N TRP A 77 11.17 -11.96 11.52
CA TRP A 77 12.26 -11.18 10.92
C TRP A 77 11.96 -10.80 9.46
N ALA A 78 11.32 -11.71 8.70
CA ALA A 78 10.85 -11.39 7.35
C ALA A 78 9.85 -10.23 7.34
N LEU A 79 8.94 -10.17 8.33
CA LEU A 79 8.03 -9.03 8.49
C LEU A 79 8.81 -7.73 8.73
N ALA A 80 9.79 -7.74 9.63
CA ALA A 80 10.61 -6.56 9.89
C ALA A 80 11.42 -6.14 8.65
N ALA A 81 12.00 -7.09 7.93
CA ALA A 81 12.75 -6.79 6.70
C ALA A 81 11.85 -6.17 5.62
N LEU A 82 10.64 -6.70 5.42
CA LEU A 82 9.66 -6.13 4.49
C LEU A 82 9.22 -4.72 4.92
N ALA A 83 9.01 -4.51 6.23
CA ALA A 83 8.65 -3.20 6.74
C ALA A 83 9.79 -2.18 6.59
N LEU A 84 11.05 -2.60 6.76
CA LEU A 84 12.23 -1.75 6.51
C LEU A 84 12.38 -1.42 5.03
N LEU A 85 12.17 -2.39 4.14
CA LEU A 85 12.18 -2.15 2.70
C LEU A 85 11.07 -1.19 2.28
N GLY A 86 9.84 -1.41 2.75
CA GLY A 86 8.72 -0.52 2.50
C GLY A 86 8.94 0.89 3.05
N LEU A 87 9.56 1.01 4.23
CA LEU A 87 9.96 2.29 4.81
C LEU A 87 10.97 3.02 3.93
N GLY A 88 12.00 2.33 3.46
CA GLY A 88 13.01 2.91 2.56
C GLY A 88 12.40 3.42 1.25
N VAL A 89 11.53 2.63 0.64
CA VAL A 89 10.77 3.02 -0.55
C VAL A 89 9.90 4.26 -0.28
N SER A 90 9.16 4.26 0.85
CA SER A 90 8.29 5.38 1.21
C SER A 90 9.05 6.67 1.50
N ILE A 91 10.21 6.58 2.17
CA ILE A 91 11.09 7.74 2.40
C ILE A 91 11.60 8.29 1.07
N TYR A 92 12.07 7.42 0.16
CA TYR A 92 12.52 7.84 -1.16
C TYR A 92 11.40 8.60 -1.89
N MET A 93 10.18 8.05 -1.93
CA MET A 93 9.04 8.69 -2.57
C MET A 93 8.65 10.01 -1.88
N ALA A 94 8.65 10.06 -0.55
CA ALA A 94 8.39 11.29 0.20
C ALA A 94 9.41 12.40 -0.12
N LEU A 95 10.69 12.05 -0.29
CA LEU A 95 11.72 13.00 -0.70
C LEU A 95 11.51 13.51 -2.13
N VAL A 96 11.15 12.63 -3.07
CA VAL A 96 10.83 13.00 -4.45
C VAL A 96 9.62 13.95 -4.49
N GLU A 97 8.54 13.61 -3.79
CA GLU A 97 7.32 14.39 -3.73
C GLU A 97 7.55 15.78 -3.10
N THR A 98 8.28 15.85 -1.99
CA THR A 98 8.51 17.10 -1.25
C THR A 98 9.56 18.01 -1.88
N SER A 99 10.56 17.44 -2.58
CA SER A 99 11.60 18.21 -3.28
C SER A 99 11.23 18.57 -4.72
N HIS A 100 10.07 18.11 -5.21
CA HIS A 100 9.67 18.25 -6.61
C HIS A 100 10.72 17.74 -7.60
N ALA A 101 11.50 16.73 -7.19
CA ALA A 101 12.51 16.12 -8.01
C ALA A 101 11.89 15.06 -8.93
N SER A 102 12.57 14.73 -10.02
CA SER A 102 12.17 13.59 -10.85
C SER A 102 12.58 12.27 -10.20
N ALA A 103 11.63 11.33 -10.10
CA ALA A 103 11.92 9.98 -9.64
C ALA A 103 12.77 9.23 -10.66
N ILE A 104 13.71 8.42 -10.18
CA ILE A 104 14.45 7.47 -11.03
C ILE A 104 13.53 6.28 -11.26
N CYS A 105 12.97 6.18 -12.46
CA CYS A 105 12.09 5.09 -12.86
C CYS A 105 12.86 4.03 -13.64
N GLY A 106 12.38 2.79 -13.61
CA GLY A 106 12.92 1.70 -14.41
C GLY A 106 12.49 1.81 -15.89
N PRO A 107 12.84 0.81 -16.70
CA PRO A 107 12.47 0.76 -18.11
C PRO A 107 10.97 0.49 -18.34
N ILE A 108 10.21 0.20 -17.29
CA ILE A 108 8.77 -0.10 -17.31
C ILE A 108 8.10 0.83 -16.31
N GLY A 109 7.03 1.50 -16.76
CA GLY A 109 6.27 2.44 -15.94
C GLY A 109 6.78 3.89 -16.04
N ASP A 110 5.91 4.82 -15.67
CA ASP A 110 6.19 6.25 -15.61
C ASP A 110 5.86 6.80 -14.23
N CYS A 111 6.82 6.66 -13.30
CA CYS A 111 6.66 7.11 -11.92
C CYS A 111 6.45 8.63 -11.84
N ASN A 112 7.03 9.42 -12.76
CA ASN A 112 6.93 10.87 -12.71
C ASN A 112 5.50 11.32 -13.02
N THR A 113 4.85 10.70 -14.00
CA THR A 113 3.43 10.96 -14.30
C THR A 113 2.55 10.62 -13.09
N VAL A 114 2.81 9.50 -12.38
CA VAL A 114 2.07 9.13 -11.17
C VAL A 114 2.30 10.15 -10.05
N GLN A 115 3.55 10.56 -9.82
CA GLN A 115 3.93 11.50 -8.76
C GLN A 115 3.41 12.94 -8.99
N GLN A 116 3.21 13.34 -10.24
CA GLN A 116 2.69 14.66 -10.61
C GLN A 116 1.17 14.67 -10.74
N SER A 117 0.51 13.53 -10.57
CA SER A 117 -0.95 13.45 -10.62
C SER A 117 -1.60 14.08 -9.38
N GLU A 118 -2.85 14.53 -9.51
CA GLU A 118 -3.65 15.04 -8.38
C GLU A 118 -3.83 13.98 -7.28
N TYR A 119 -3.64 12.71 -7.61
CA TYR A 119 -3.76 11.57 -6.70
C TYR A 119 -2.48 11.27 -5.90
N ALA A 120 -1.36 11.97 -6.18
CA ALA A 120 -0.10 11.81 -5.43
C ALA A 120 -0.16 12.43 -4.03
N ALA A 121 -1.15 13.28 -3.75
CA ALA A 121 -1.36 13.89 -2.45
C ALA A 121 -2.78 13.63 -1.94
N LEU A 122 -2.87 13.08 -0.73
CA LEU A 122 -4.15 12.92 -0.05
C LEU A 122 -4.67 14.28 0.41
N PHE A 123 -5.93 14.61 0.07
CA PHE A 123 -6.54 15.92 0.32
C PHE A 123 -5.76 17.12 -0.28
N GLY A 124 -4.91 16.89 -1.27
CA GLY A 124 -4.15 17.93 -1.96
C GLY A 124 -2.96 18.53 -1.18
N TRP A 125 -2.70 18.10 0.07
CA TRP A 125 -1.61 18.63 0.88
C TRP A 125 -0.72 17.57 1.55
N LEU A 126 -1.19 16.32 1.71
CA LEU A 126 -0.44 15.25 2.35
C LEU A 126 0.15 14.30 1.29
N PRO A 127 1.46 14.35 1.02
CA PRO A 127 2.10 13.45 0.07
C PRO A 127 1.94 11.99 0.49
N ILE A 128 1.63 11.11 -0.47
CA ILE A 128 1.39 9.68 -0.19
C ILE A 128 2.66 8.99 0.33
N GLY A 129 3.83 9.40 -0.14
CA GLY A 129 5.12 8.89 0.36
C GLY A 129 5.32 9.18 1.85
N VAL A 130 4.89 10.36 2.34
CA VAL A 130 4.93 10.70 3.77
C VAL A 130 3.98 9.81 4.57
N LEU A 131 2.76 9.60 4.07
CA LEU A 131 1.80 8.69 4.72
C LEU A 131 2.33 7.26 4.80
N GLY A 132 2.95 6.76 3.73
CA GLY A 132 3.63 5.47 3.70
C GLY A 132 4.76 5.37 4.72
N THR A 133 5.58 6.42 4.83
CA THR A 133 6.68 6.51 5.81
C THR A 133 6.16 6.37 7.24
N ILE A 134 5.11 7.11 7.59
CA ILE A 134 4.47 7.02 8.92
C ILE A 134 3.90 5.62 9.14
N GLY A 135 3.23 5.04 8.14
CA GLY A 135 2.64 3.71 8.22
C GLY A 135 3.67 2.61 8.48
N TYR A 136 4.75 2.56 7.70
CA TYR A 136 5.81 1.56 7.90
C TYR A 136 6.58 1.77 9.18
N ALA A 137 6.85 3.00 9.59
CA ALA A 137 7.46 3.31 10.88
C ALA A 137 6.59 2.79 12.04
N ALA A 138 5.29 3.01 11.98
CA ALA A 138 4.33 2.52 12.97
C ALA A 138 4.28 0.97 13.00
N ILE A 139 4.37 0.30 11.84
CA ILE A 139 4.48 -1.17 11.76
C ILE A 139 5.75 -1.67 12.44
N LEU A 140 6.90 -1.01 12.23
CA LEU A 140 8.15 -1.38 12.88
C LEU A 140 8.10 -1.18 14.41
N VAL A 141 7.51 -0.07 14.87
CA VAL A 141 7.30 0.17 16.31
C VAL A 141 6.39 -0.92 16.90
N ALA A 142 5.27 -1.22 16.25
CA ALA A 142 4.37 -2.27 16.71
C ALA A 142 5.03 -3.66 16.69
N TRP A 143 5.87 -3.95 15.68
CA TRP A 143 6.67 -5.17 15.64
C TRP A 143 7.66 -5.25 16.83
N GLY A 144 8.35 -4.15 17.13
CA GLY A 144 9.26 -4.07 18.28
C GLY A 144 8.52 -4.29 19.60
N LEU A 145 7.37 -3.63 19.79
CA LEU A 145 6.53 -3.81 20.97
C LEU A 145 6.01 -5.25 21.11
N MET A 146 5.67 -5.89 19.98
CA MET A 146 5.29 -7.31 19.97
C MET A 146 6.46 -8.21 20.34
N HIS A 147 7.71 -7.82 20.05
CA HIS A 147 8.90 -8.64 20.29
C HIS A 147 9.46 -8.50 21.70
N TRP A 148 9.53 -7.27 22.21
CA TRP A 148 10.17 -6.95 23.51
C TRP A 148 9.21 -6.40 24.57
N GLY A 149 7.94 -6.22 24.25
CA GLY A 149 6.95 -5.73 25.22
C GLY A 149 6.57 -6.77 26.27
N LYS A 150 5.82 -6.33 27.32
CA LYS A 150 5.17 -7.22 28.27
C LYS A 150 3.98 -7.94 27.60
N ASP A 151 3.55 -9.08 28.14
CA ASP A 151 2.51 -9.94 27.55
C ASP A 151 1.23 -9.20 27.10
N HIS A 152 0.78 -8.23 27.87
CA HIS A 152 -0.38 -7.41 27.53
C HIS A 152 -0.08 -6.51 26.31
N VAL A 153 1.10 -5.86 26.31
CA VAL A 153 1.54 -4.98 25.20
C VAL A 153 1.77 -5.80 23.93
N GLN A 154 2.37 -6.99 24.04
CA GLN A 154 2.59 -7.88 22.89
C GLN A 154 1.29 -8.25 22.19
N ARG A 155 0.23 -8.57 22.97
CA ARG A 155 -1.09 -8.90 22.41
C ARG A 155 -1.73 -7.70 21.70
N GLN A 156 -1.67 -6.52 22.29
CA GLN A 156 -2.18 -5.30 21.68
C GLN A 156 -1.40 -4.95 20.41
N ALA A 157 -0.09 -5.05 20.45
CA ALA A 157 0.77 -4.79 19.30
C ALA A 157 0.50 -5.77 18.14
N ALA A 158 0.28 -7.06 18.44
CA ALA A 158 -0.09 -8.05 17.41
C ALA A 158 -1.45 -7.74 16.75
N SER A 159 -2.44 -7.30 17.53
CA SER A 159 -3.74 -6.87 16.95
C SER A 159 -3.62 -5.57 16.18
N ALA A 160 -2.84 -4.60 16.66
CA ALA A 160 -2.57 -3.36 15.96
C ALA A 160 -1.87 -3.61 14.62
N LEU A 161 -0.86 -4.48 14.57
CA LEU A 161 -0.18 -4.89 13.34
C LEU A 161 -1.16 -5.47 12.32
N LEU A 162 -2.07 -6.36 12.74
CA LEU A 162 -3.05 -6.94 11.83
C LEU A 162 -4.01 -5.87 11.26
N VAL A 163 -4.49 -4.97 12.10
CA VAL A 163 -5.37 -3.86 11.66
C VAL A 163 -4.63 -2.93 10.71
N MET A 164 -3.39 -2.54 11.05
CA MET A 164 -2.57 -1.69 10.20
C MET A 164 -2.26 -2.34 8.85
N ALA A 165 -1.95 -3.64 8.83
CA ALA A 165 -1.69 -4.37 7.60
C ALA A 165 -2.95 -4.52 6.72
N LEU A 166 -4.12 -4.74 7.32
CA LEU A 166 -5.39 -4.76 6.59
C LEU A 166 -5.71 -3.40 5.99
N PHE A 167 -5.59 -2.33 6.78
CA PHE A 167 -5.81 -0.97 6.29
C PHE A 167 -4.79 -0.60 5.20
N GLY A 168 -3.50 -0.87 5.43
CA GLY A 168 -2.44 -0.58 4.48
C GLY A 168 -2.61 -1.35 3.16
N ALA A 169 -2.99 -2.64 3.23
CA ALA A 169 -3.26 -3.43 2.02
C ALA A 169 -4.50 -2.91 1.25
N ALA A 170 -5.58 -2.54 1.94
CA ALA A 170 -6.75 -1.95 1.31
C ALA A 170 -6.41 -0.61 0.62
N PHE A 171 -5.62 0.22 1.28
CA PHE A 171 -5.15 1.48 0.73
C PHE A 171 -4.21 1.28 -0.46
N SER A 172 -3.30 0.30 -0.38
CA SER A 172 -2.42 -0.07 -1.50
C SER A 172 -3.22 -0.60 -2.71
N ILE A 173 -4.28 -1.39 -2.51
CA ILE A 173 -5.21 -1.82 -3.57
C ILE A 173 -5.85 -0.61 -4.23
N TYR A 174 -6.33 0.36 -3.45
CA TYR A 174 -6.93 1.58 -3.97
C TYR A 174 -5.92 2.37 -4.84
N LEU A 175 -4.70 2.59 -4.36
CA LEU A 175 -3.68 3.31 -5.12
C LEU A 175 -3.27 2.55 -6.40
N THR A 176 -3.04 1.23 -6.31
CA THR A 176 -2.71 0.40 -7.47
C THR A 176 -3.84 0.37 -8.50
N PHE A 177 -5.10 0.53 -8.07
CA PHE A 177 -6.24 0.69 -8.99
C PHE A 177 -6.18 2.03 -9.74
N LEU A 178 -5.82 3.12 -9.06
CA LEU A 178 -5.74 4.44 -9.69
C LEU A 178 -4.69 4.50 -10.82
N GLU A 179 -3.57 3.78 -10.68
CA GLU A 179 -2.47 3.81 -11.64
C GLU A 179 -2.92 3.48 -13.07
N PRO A 180 -3.43 2.28 -13.41
CA PRO A 180 -3.81 1.94 -14.79
C PRO A 180 -5.16 2.53 -15.21
N PHE A 181 -6.14 2.70 -14.30
CA PHE A 181 -7.50 3.02 -14.66
C PHE A 181 -7.80 4.53 -14.67
N VAL A 182 -7.10 5.29 -13.84
CA VAL A 182 -7.33 6.73 -13.68
C VAL A 182 -6.18 7.55 -14.26
N ILE A 183 -4.94 7.22 -13.91
CA ILE A 183 -3.74 7.95 -14.32
C ILE A 183 -3.27 7.49 -15.70
N GLY A 184 -3.32 6.17 -15.97
CA GLY A 184 -2.82 5.55 -17.20
C GLY A 184 -1.29 5.38 -17.20
N ALA A 185 -0.66 5.38 -16.04
CA ALA A 185 0.77 5.15 -15.85
C ALA A 185 0.99 4.37 -14.56
N THR A 186 2.08 3.60 -14.50
CA THR A 186 2.40 2.72 -13.37
C THR A 186 3.69 3.16 -12.69
N CYS A 187 3.70 3.11 -11.35
CA CYS A 187 4.87 3.44 -10.54
C CYS A 187 5.49 2.18 -9.93
N VAL A 188 6.72 1.83 -10.34
CA VAL A 188 7.44 0.65 -9.82
C VAL A 188 7.66 0.74 -8.31
N TRP A 189 7.95 1.92 -7.79
CA TRP A 189 8.13 2.14 -6.36
C TRP A 189 6.84 1.91 -5.57
N CYS A 190 5.71 2.38 -6.11
CA CYS A 190 4.39 2.17 -5.51
C CYS A 190 4.02 0.68 -5.50
N LEU A 191 4.25 -0.03 -6.60
CA LEU A 191 4.05 -1.49 -6.66
C LEU A 191 4.96 -2.24 -5.68
N THR A 192 6.22 -1.81 -5.52
CA THR A 192 7.14 -2.40 -4.53
C THR A 192 6.63 -2.21 -3.11
N SER A 193 6.17 -1.01 -2.76
CA SER A 193 5.55 -0.74 -1.46
C SER A 193 4.29 -1.61 -1.26
N ALA A 194 3.41 -1.66 -2.26
CA ALA A 194 2.20 -2.48 -2.22
C ALA A 194 2.50 -3.98 -2.04
N LEU A 195 3.56 -4.48 -2.68
CA LEU A 195 4.05 -5.86 -2.50
C LEU A 195 4.50 -6.10 -1.06
N CYS A 196 5.32 -5.20 -0.50
CA CYS A 196 5.76 -5.31 0.89
C CYS A 196 4.57 -5.37 1.86
N MET A 197 3.60 -4.50 1.68
CA MET A 197 2.39 -4.44 2.53
C MET A 197 1.56 -5.73 2.40
N THR A 198 1.37 -6.23 1.18
CA THR A 198 0.64 -7.47 0.91
C THR A 198 1.33 -8.68 1.55
N LEU A 199 2.65 -8.78 1.45
CA LEU A 199 3.43 -9.86 2.06
C LEU A 199 3.40 -9.78 3.60
N ILE A 200 3.46 -8.58 4.19
CA ILE A 200 3.27 -8.38 5.63
C ILE A 200 1.89 -8.92 6.06
N LEU A 201 0.83 -8.58 5.31
CA LEU A 201 -0.52 -9.08 5.58
C LEU A 201 -0.57 -10.62 5.50
N VAL A 202 0.05 -11.22 4.48
CA VAL A 202 0.12 -12.69 4.33
C VAL A 202 0.80 -13.33 5.54
N ILE A 203 1.95 -12.80 5.97
CA ILE A 203 2.69 -13.33 7.15
C ILE A 203 1.80 -13.30 8.38
N LEU A 204 1.10 -12.20 8.64
CA LEU A 204 0.22 -12.06 9.81
C LEU A 204 -0.98 -13.03 9.74
N VAL A 205 -1.61 -13.17 8.57
CA VAL A 205 -2.79 -14.03 8.39
C VAL A 205 -2.43 -15.52 8.45
N VAL A 206 -1.28 -15.91 7.91
CA VAL A 206 -0.80 -17.32 8.02
C VAL A 206 -0.44 -17.66 9.46
N SER A 207 0.03 -16.68 10.23
CA SER A 207 0.35 -16.85 11.65
C SER A 207 -0.89 -16.92 12.55
N LEU A 208 -2.10 -16.65 12.05
CA LEU A 208 -3.32 -16.81 12.83
C LEU A 208 -3.54 -18.27 13.26
N PRO A 209 -4.08 -18.52 14.48
CA PRO A 209 -4.31 -19.86 14.99
C PRO A 209 -5.15 -20.71 14.01
N LYS A 210 -4.68 -21.91 13.71
CA LYS A 210 -5.43 -22.85 12.88
C LYS A 210 -6.64 -23.36 13.65
N PRO A 211 -7.81 -23.56 13.01
CA PRO A 211 -9.05 -23.98 13.68
C PRO A 211 -8.95 -25.27 14.50
N ARG A 212 -8.05 -26.18 14.10
CA ARG A 212 -7.88 -27.50 14.75
C ARG A 212 -7.10 -27.46 16.07
N ALA A 213 -6.30 -26.43 16.32
CA ALA A 213 -5.50 -26.35 17.55
C ALA A 213 -6.34 -25.96 18.78
N LEU A 214 -7.47 -25.30 18.59
CA LEU A 214 -8.38 -24.85 19.66
C LEU A 214 -9.21 -26.01 20.23
N VAL A 215 -9.67 -26.95 19.40
CA VAL A 215 -10.45 -28.11 19.85
C VAL A 215 -9.60 -29.03 20.75
N ARG A 216 -8.28 -29.12 20.51
CA ARG A 216 -7.36 -29.95 21.28
C ARG A 216 -6.95 -29.36 22.64
N ARG A 217 -7.22 -28.08 22.89
CA ARG A 217 -6.97 -27.44 24.20
C ARG A 217 -8.19 -27.45 25.12
N MET A 218 -9.36 -27.81 24.60
CA MET A 218 -10.61 -27.89 25.35
C MET A 218 -11.04 -29.35 25.66
N ALA A 219 -10.31 -30.34 25.10
CA ALA A 219 -10.41 -31.77 25.43
C ALA A 219 -9.23 -32.20 26.31
#